data_06edd14762daf903df2dd270139651ee
#
_entry.id   06edd14762daf903df2dd270139651ee
#
_cell.length_a   1.000
_cell.length_b   1.000
_cell.length_c   1.000
_cell.angle_alpha   90.00
_cell.angle_beta   90.00
_cell.angle_gamma   90.00
#
_symmetry.space_group_name_H-M   'P 1'
#
loop_
_entity.id
_entity.type
_entity.pdbx_description
1 polymer ?
#
loop_
_entity_poly.entity_id
_entity_poly.type
_entity_poly.pdbx_seq_one_letter_code
_entity_poly.pdbx_strand_id
1 'polypeptide(L)'
;MFGASDTLPQQGRDWVFSFGYRGLTSNDHYSGTQFQYARKANETFVENTQQLYDLNATYFFDNRWSASLSLPIVNASWSLPTPIAPVPPGPRAEQNSSGLGDIIVSGRYWAFDPVKHPRGNLSIGLGVKAPTGDYKNEDTYPNINGTNDTEKVVDISIQPGDGGWGYLFDLQGYMSWKRVSWYSSGTYLVNPRDTNGADSVIVGLVGNSPAFGTRVENTVPDQYLLRTGALFPVGQTKLGLTLGFRMEGLPRYDLVGDSHGFRRPGYETFLEPGFVYTIGRQTLSLYVPIGLVQNRLPDPYTGLAGDATFPEYIILAGYSYHFTPGGLPSRRPTVPPGESPLPEHPVTPGH
;
A
#
# COMPACT_ATOMS: atom_id res chain seq x y z
N MET A 1 3.77 -3.26 -0.07
CA MET A 1 2.45 -2.60 0.10
C MET A 1 2.65 -1.22 0.68
N PHE A 2 1.86 -0.25 0.23
CA PHE A 2 2.06 1.15 0.59
C PHE A 2 1.03 1.55 1.64
N GLY A 3 1.51 2.04 2.79
CA GLY A 3 0.67 2.46 3.91
C GLY A 3 -0.05 3.80 3.69
N ALA A 4 -0.73 4.27 4.73
CA ALA A 4 -1.50 5.52 4.71
C ALA A 4 -0.70 6.74 5.22
N SER A 5 0.59 6.58 5.53
CA SER A 5 1.40 7.66 6.10
C SER A 5 1.90 8.61 5.02
N ASP A 6 1.35 9.80 4.98
CA ASP A 6 1.86 10.90 4.14
C ASP A 6 2.79 11.79 4.96
N THR A 7 4.04 11.95 4.52
CA THR A 7 4.97 12.89 5.14
C THR A 7 4.78 14.28 4.56
N LEU A 8 4.48 15.23 5.42
CA LEU A 8 4.27 16.62 5.05
C LEU A 8 5.59 17.39 5.09
N PRO A 9 5.78 18.43 4.24
CA PRO A 9 6.93 19.30 4.36
C PRO A 9 6.91 20.03 5.71
N GLN A 10 8.00 19.92 6.47
CA GLN A 10 8.15 20.49 7.79
C GLN A 10 9.33 21.46 7.86
N GLN A 11 9.42 22.27 8.91
CA GLN A 11 10.58 23.11 9.17
C GLN A 11 11.69 22.24 9.77
N GLY A 12 12.93 22.44 9.32
CA GLY A 12 14.06 21.56 9.62
C GLY A 12 14.37 21.30 11.09
N ARG A 13 15.05 20.17 11.36
CA ARG A 13 15.43 19.61 12.66
C ARG A 13 14.27 19.10 13.49
N ASP A 14 13.25 18.60 12.83
CA ASP A 14 12.04 18.07 13.45
C ASP A 14 11.92 16.56 13.17
N TRP A 15 11.16 15.89 14.03
CA TRP A 15 10.73 14.52 13.83
C TRP A 15 9.23 14.46 13.56
N VAL A 16 8.82 13.56 12.69
CA VAL A 16 7.43 13.14 12.58
C VAL A 16 7.37 11.64 12.82
N PHE A 17 6.61 11.25 13.83
CA PHE A 17 6.27 9.86 14.09
C PHE A 17 4.86 9.61 13.56
N SER A 18 4.72 8.57 12.74
CA SER A 18 3.43 8.24 12.13
C SER A 18 3.09 6.78 12.37
N PHE A 19 1.79 6.56 12.52
CA PHE A 19 1.18 5.25 12.51
C PHE A 19 0.18 5.19 11.37
N GLY A 20 0.31 4.19 10.50
CA GLY A 20 -0.60 3.90 9.41
C GLY A 20 -1.29 2.56 9.62
N TYR A 21 -2.55 2.49 9.24
CA TYR A 21 -3.33 1.26 9.15
C TYR A 21 -3.89 1.11 7.75
N ARG A 22 -3.74 -0.08 7.18
CA ARG A 22 -4.40 -0.50 5.96
C ARG A 22 -5.11 -1.83 6.22
N GLY A 23 -6.44 -1.84 6.06
CA GLY A 23 -7.26 -3.04 6.19
C GLY A 23 -8.07 -3.28 4.93
N LEU A 24 -8.10 -4.53 4.47
CA LEU A 24 -8.93 -4.96 3.35
C LEU A 24 -9.34 -6.43 3.48
N THR A 25 -10.45 -6.77 2.84
CA THR A 25 -10.81 -8.15 2.52
C THR A 25 -11.10 -8.24 1.03
N SER A 26 -10.43 -9.16 0.34
CA SER A 26 -10.63 -9.39 -1.09
C SER A 26 -11.22 -10.77 -1.31
N ASN A 27 -12.40 -10.82 -1.92
CA ASN A 27 -13.14 -12.04 -2.24
C ASN A 27 -13.85 -11.98 -3.60
N ASP A 28 -13.75 -10.88 -4.30
CA ASP A 28 -14.29 -10.70 -5.64
C ASP A 28 -13.25 -11.10 -6.68
N HIS A 29 -13.51 -12.20 -7.37
CA HIS A 29 -12.61 -12.75 -8.38
C HIS A 29 -12.75 -12.08 -9.74
N TYR A 30 -11.63 -11.76 -10.37
CA TYR A 30 -11.55 -11.20 -11.71
C TYR A 30 -10.56 -11.98 -12.57
N SER A 31 -10.94 -12.21 -13.83
CA SER A 31 -10.07 -12.66 -14.91
C SER A 31 -10.02 -11.58 -15.98
N GLY A 32 -8.86 -10.96 -16.20
CA GLY A 32 -8.87 -9.65 -16.84
C GLY A 32 -9.70 -8.67 -16.03
N THR A 33 -10.61 -7.97 -16.72
CA THR A 33 -11.60 -7.07 -16.08
C THR A 33 -12.96 -7.74 -15.85
N GLN A 34 -13.08 -9.04 -16.10
CA GLN A 34 -14.34 -9.76 -16.02
C GLN A 34 -14.52 -10.38 -14.64
N PHE A 35 -15.60 -9.98 -13.95
CA PHE A 35 -15.98 -10.55 -12.68
C PHE A 35 -16.42 -12.02 -12.85
N GLN A 36 -15.93 -12.89 -11.95
CA GLN A 36 -16.17 -14.33 -11.99
C GLN A 36 -17.41 -14.71 -11.16
N TYR A 37 -18.60 -14.42 -11.67
CA TYR A 37 -19.87 -14.68 -10.99
C TYR A 37 -20.02 -16.11 -10.49
N ALA A 38 -19.54 -17.10 -11.26
CA ALA A 38 -19.61 -18.51 -10.88
C ALA A 38 -18.86 -18.83 -9.59
N ARG A 39 -17.73 -18.16 -9.34
CA ARG A 39 -16.96 -18.31 -8.09
C ARG A 39 -17.82 -17.91 -6.89
N LYS A 40 -18.52 -16.79 -6.98
CA LYS A 40 -19.35 -16.25 -5.90
C LYS A 40 -20.63 -17.08 -5.72
N ALA A 41 -21.32 -17.44 -6.81
CA ALA A 41 -22.53 -18.23 -6.78
C ALA A 41 -22.35 -19.66 -6.26
N ASN A 42 -21.19 -20.25 -6.51
CA ASN A 42 -20.85 -21.61 -6.07
C ASN A 42 -20.03 -21.63 -4.76
N GLU A 43 -19.80 -20.48 -4.13
CA GLU A 43 -18.99 -20.34 -2.90
C GLU A 43 -17.55 -20.87 -3.05
N THR A 44 -17.00 -20.89 -4.26
CA THR A 44 -15.65 -21.39 -4.57
C THR A 44 -14.60 -20.28 -4.62
N PHE A 45 -14.91 -19.10 -4.06
CA PHE A 45 -14.00 -17.98 -4.03
C PHE A 45 -12.91 -18.11 -2.96
N VAL A 46 -11.76 -17.52 -3.23
CA VAL A 46 -10.74 -17.23 -2.23
C VAL A 46 -11.20 -16.03 -1.41
N GLU A 47 -10.96 -16.06 -0.11
CA GLU A 47 -11.05 -14.88 0.75
C GLU A 47 -9.67 -14.57 1.30
N ASN A 48 -9.23 -13.33 1.14
CA ASN A 48 -7.93 -12.86 1.58
C ASN A 48 -8.14 -11.58 2.40
N THR A 49 -7.88 -11.65 3.70
CA THR A 49 -7.96 -10.52 4.62
C THR A 49 -6.57 -10.08 5.01
N GLN A 50 -6.30 -8.79 4.90
CA GLN A 50 -5.00 -8.21 5.21
C GLN A 50 -5.16 -6.99 6.12
N GLN A 51 -4.35 -6.95 7.15
CA GLN A 51 -4.16 -5.82 8.04
C GLN A 51 -2.67 -5.47 8.07
N LEU A 52 -2.34 -4.28 7.60
CA LEU A 52 -0.99 -3.73 7.64
C LEU A 52 -0.95 -2.56 8.61
N TYR A 53 -0.04 -2.62 9.54
CA TYR A 53 0.28 -1.55 10.48
C TYR A 53 1.67 -1.03 10.15
N ASP A 54 1.79 0.27 9.86
CA ASP A 54 3.05 0.90 9.45
C ASP A 54 3.49 1.91 10.51
N LEU A 55 4.60 1.63 11.17
CA LEU A 55 5.26 2.56 12.09
C LEU A 55 6.34 3.31 11.33
N ASN A 56 6.24 4.63 11.30
CA ASN A 56 7.15 5.45 10.52
C ASN A 56 7.76 6.55 11.36
N ALA A 57 9.07 6.75 11.22
CA ALA A 57 9.82 7.85 11.82
C ALA A 57 10.51 8.64 10.71
N THR A 58 10.18 9.92 10.57
CA THR A 58 10.80 10.83 9.61
C THR A 58 11.55 11.93 10.33
N TYR A 59 12.82 12.12 9.99
CA TYR A 59 13.65 13.22 10.45
C TYR A 59 13.85 14.25 9.33
N PHE A 60 13.57 15.51 9.61
CA PHE A 60 13.79 16.63 8.71
C PHE A 60 15.13 17.30 9.05
N PHE A 61 16.14 17.17 8.18
CA PHE A 61 17.42 17.83 8.33
C PHE A 61 17.30 19.35 8.17
N ASP A 62 16.48 19.74 7.20
CA ASP A 62 16.12 21.12 6.90
C ASP A 62 14.73 21.17 6.24
N ASN A 63 14.34 22.32 5.67
CA ASN A 63 13.04 22.49 5.01
C ASN A 63 12.87 21.64 3.74
N ARG A 64 13.94 21.09 3.18
CA ARG A 64 13.94 20.38 1.89
C ARG A 64 14.32 18.91 2.00
N TRP A 65 15.21 18.56 2.93
CA TRP A 65 15.73 17.21 3.09
C TRP A 65 15.12 16.49 4.28
N SER A 66 14.69 15.28 4.06
CA SER A 66 14.25 14.37 5.13
C SER A 66 14.70 12.95 4.86
N ALA A 67 14.80 12.15 5.93
CA ALA A 67 14.98 10.70 5.87
C ALA A 67 13.89 10.03 6.70
N SER A 68 13.43 8.88 6.25
CA SER A 68 12.37 8.11 6.89
C SER A 68 12.78 6.66 7.06
N LEU A 69 12.32 6.08 8.17
CA LEU A 69 12.36 4.64 8.46
C LEU A 69 10.91 4.17 8.59
N SER A 70 10.54 3.13 7.84
CA SER A 70 9.22 2.47 7.90
C SER A 70 9.38 1.03 8.37
N LEU A 71 8.57 0.66 9.36
CA LEU A 71 8.51 -0.66 9.99
C LEU A 71 7.09 -1.21 9.82
N PRO A 72 6.82 -1.97 8.75
CA PRO A 72 5.51 -2.56 8.53
C PRO A 72 5.33 -3.82 9.37
N ILE A 73 4.13 -3.99 9.94
CA ILE A 73 3.70 -5.21 10.63
C ILE A 73 2.48 -5.73 9.87
N VAL A 74 2.52 -6.98 9.48
CA VAL A 74 1.47 -7.66 8.72
C VAL A 74 0.73 -8.61 9.63
N ASN A 75 -0.61 -8.65 9.51
CA ASN A 75 -1.47 -9.70 10.03
C ASN A 75 -2.49 -10.03 8.95
N ALA A 76 -2.48 -11.26 8.45
CA ALA A 76 -3.26 -11.61 7.29
C ALA A 76 -3.73 -13.06 7.31
N SER A 77 -4.87 -13.32 6.64
CA SER A 77 -5.37 -14.67 6.41
C SER A 77 -5.78 -14.88 4.96
N TRP A 78 -5.68 -16.11 4.51
CA TRP A 78 -6.07 -16.53 3.17
C TRP A 78 -6.84 -17.84 3.28
N SER A 79 -8.02 -17.94 2.67
CA SER A 79 -8.84 -19.13 2.75
C SER A 79 -9.47 -19.53 1.44
N LEU A 80 -9.65 -20.84 1.26
CA LEU A 80 -10.31 -21.46 0.12
C LEU A 80 -11.12 -22.67 0.61
N PRO A 81 -12.33 -22.93 0.07
CA PRO A 81 -13.01 -24.18 0.38
C PRO A 81 -12.23 -25.39 -0.13
N THR A 82 -12.13 -26.44 0.69
CA THR A 82 -11.44 -27.69 0.35
C THR A 82 -12.26 -28.90 0.81
N PRO A 83 -12.60 -29.82 -0.09
CA PRO A 83 -12.35 -29.76 -1.53
C PRO A 83 -13.16 -28.64 -2.21
N ILE A 84 -12.61 -28.09 -3.28
CA ILE A 84 -13.31 -27.07 -4.09
C ILE A 84 -14.39 -27.69 -5.00
N ALA A 85 -14.30 -28.98 -5.28
CA ALA A 85 -15.26 -29.77 -6.05
C ALA A 85 -15.59 -31.06 -5.29
N PRO A 86 -16.82 -31.61 -5.38
CA PRO A 86 -17.95 -31.12 -6.16
C PRO A 86 -18.58 -29.84 -5.58
N VAL A 87 -19.52 -29.25 -6.31
CA VAL A 87 -20.36 -28.13 -5.82
C VAL A 87 -21.64 -28.72 -5.17
N PRO A 88 -22.00 -28.32 -3.93
CA PRO A 88 -21.33 -27.34 -3.08
C PRO A 88 -19.95 -27.85 -2.61
N PRO A 89 -19.00 -26.88 -2.41
CA PRO A 89 -17.65 -27.23 -1.95
C PRO A 89 -17.62 -27.71 -0.50
N GLY A 90 -16.47 -28.23 -0.09
CA GLY A 90 -16.20 -28.58 1.30
C GLY A 90 -16.05 -27.36 2.23
N PRO A 91 -15.68 -27.59 3.49
CA PRO A 91 -15.46 -26.52 4.44
C PRO A 91 -14.29 -25.62 3.99
N ARG A 92 -14.27 -24.37 4.47
CA ARG A 92 -13.18 -23.47 4.24
C ARG A 92 -11.96 -23.87 5.07
N ALA A 93 -10.83 -24.08 4.40
CA ALA A 93 -9.54 -24.17 5.05
C ALA A 93 -8.87 -22.78 4.99
N GLU A 94 -8.13 -22.43 6.03
CA GLU A 94 -7.54 -21.11 6.23
C GLU A 94 -6.05 -21.21 6.51
N GLN A 95 -5.29 -20.31 5.95
CA GLN A 95 -3.88 -20.04 6.27
C GLN A 95 -3.79 -18.67 6.94
N ASN A 96 -2.98 -18.58 7.99
CA ASN A 96 -2.73 -17.35 8.74
C ASN A 96 -1.25 -16.99 8.70
N SER A 97 -0.96 -15.71 8.67
CA SER A 97 0.41 -15.21 8.70
C SER A 97 0.47 -13.87 9.41
N SER A 98 1.49 -13.69 10.25
CA SER A 98 1.73 -12.43 10.92
C SER A 98 3.21 -12.24 11.18
N GLY A 99 3.67 -10.99 11.19
CA GLY A 99 5.07 -10.69 11.50
C GLY A 99 5.49 -9.30 11.05
N LEU A 100 6.77 -9.00 11.31
CA LEU A 100 7.42 -7.83 10.77
C LEU A 100 7.57 -8.00 9.26
N GLY A 101 7.24 -6.97 8.49
CA GLY A 101 7.44 -6.95 7.05
C GLY A 101 8.83 -6.44 6.66
N ASP A 102 8.96 -6.12 5.38
CA ASP A 102 10.23 -5.60 4.84
C ASP A 102 10.43 -4.14 5.24
N ILE A 103 11.52 -3.85 5.96
CA ILE A 103 11.87 -2.51 6.44
C ILE A 103 12.29 -1.64 5.25
N ILE A 104 11.80 -0.39 5.23
CA ILE A 104 12.15 0.59 4.21
C ILE A 104 12.86 1.79 4.86
N VAL A 105 14.02 2.14 4.29
CA VAL A 105 14.71 3.41 4.58
C VAL A 105 14.66 4.26 3.32
N SER A 106 14.26 5.52 3.46
CA SER A 106 14.16 6.43 2.32
C SER A 106 14.62 7.84 2.65
N GLY A 107 15.09 8.56 1.63
CA GLY A 107 15.38 9.98 1.66
C GLY A 107 14.48 10.73 0.71
N ARG A 108 14.10 11.97 1.04
CA ARG A 108 13.27 12.84 0.20
C ARG A 108 13.88 14.22 0.08
N TYR A 109 13.75 14.80 -1.09
CA TYR A 109 14.19 16.15 -1.40
C TYR A 109 13.08 16.95 -2.06
N TRP A 110 12.72 18.09 -1.47
CA TRP A 110 11.80 19.06 -2.05
C TRP A 110 12.52 20.00 -3.02
N ALA A 111 12.04 20.12 -4.25
CA ALA A 111 12.63 20.95 -5.29
C ALA A 111 12.74 22.42 -4.89
N PHE A 112 11.75 22.91 -4.17
CA PHE A 112 11.73 24.28 -3.65
C PHE A 112 11.64 24.25 -2.11
N ASP A 113 12.07 25.33 -1.46
CA ASP A 113 11.85 25.51 -0.03
C ASP A 113 10.34 25.64 0.25
N PRO A 114 9.71 24.70 0.99
CA PRO A 114 8.26 24.72 1.22
C PRO A 114 7.77 25.98 1.96
N VAL A 115 8.64 26.61 2.78
CA VAL A 115 8.30 27.86 3.48
C VAL A 115 8.19 29.02 2.52
N LYS A 116 9.01 29.04 1.47
CA LYS A 116 9.00 30.08 0.41
C LYS A 116 8.00 29.77 -0.70
N HIS A 117 7.65 28.50 -0.86
CA HIS A 117 6.75 28.02 -1.91
C HIS A 117 5.55 27.23 -1.31
N PRO A 118 4.72 27.86 -0.44
CA PRO A 118 3.63 27.15 0.26
C PRO A 118 2.47 26.77 -0.68
N ARG A 119 2.38 27.38 -1.86
CA ARG A 119 1.27 27.14 -2.80
C ARG A 119 1.52 26.01 -3.78
N GLY A 120 2.74 25.49 -3.85
CA GLY A 120 3.06 24.38 -4.74
C GLY A 120 4.50 23.97 -4.66
N ASN A 121 4.73 22.67 -4.68
CA ASN A 121 6.06 22.09 -4.62
C ASN A 121 6.06 20.69 -5.23
N LEU A 122 7.26 20.20 -5.55
CA LEU A 122 7.51 18.85 -6.03
C LEU A 122 8.67 18.26 -5.24
N SER A 123 8.59 16.99 -4.90
CA SER A 123 9.67 16.25 -4.24
C SER A 123 9.99 14.97 -4.98
N ILE A 124 11.25 14.55 -4.85
CA ILE A 124 11.75 13.25 -5.28
C ILE A 124 12.20 12.50 -4.04
N GLY A 125 11.79 11.24 -3.93
CA GLY A 125 12.22 10.31 -2.90
C GLY A 125 12.95 9.12 -3.50
N LEU A 126 13.97 8.65 -2.80
CA LEU A 126 14.69 7.41 -3.08
C LEU A 126 14.77 6.59 -1.81
N GLY A 127 14.61 5.27 -1.93
CA GLY A 127 14.67 4.39 -0.77
C GLY A 127 15.17 2.99 -1.10
N VAL A 128 15.42 2.25 -0.05
CA VAL A 128 15.82 0.84 -0.11
C VAL A 128 14.91 0.05 0.82
N LYS A 129 14.33 -1.02 0.29
CA LYS A 129 13.61 -2.05 1.03
C LYS A 129 14.58 -3.18 1.36
N ALA A 130 14.71 -3.54 2.63
CA ALA A 130 15.50 -4.68 3.09
C ALA A 130 14.59 -5.90 3.29
N PRO A 131 14.99 -7.11 2.89
CA PRO A 131 14.19 -8.34 3.02
C PRO A 131 14.22 -8.86 4.47
N THR A 132 13.59 -8.14 5.37
CA THR A 132 13.54 -8.44 6.82
C THR A 132 12.31 -9.23 7.22
N GLY A 133 11.27 -9.19 6.42
CA GLY A 133 10.04 -9.95 6.63
C GLY A 133 10.22 -11.42 6.28
N ASP A 134 9.48 -12.27 6.98
CA ASP A 134 9.46 -13.69 6.67
C ASP A 134 8.71 -13.92 5.35
N TYR A 135 9.39 -14.50 4.38
CA TYR A 135 8.85 -14.84 3.06
C TYR A 135 8.67 -16.36 2.85
N LYS A 136 8.93 -17.13 3.90
CA LYS A 136 8.73 -18.59 3.96
C LYS A 136 7.82 -18.98 5.11
N ASN A 137 6.98 -18.06 5.55
CA ASN A 137 6.02 -18.36 6.61
C ASN A 137 5.15 -19.54 6.18
N GLU A 138 4.92 -20.46 7.10
CA GLU A 138 4.18 -21.70 6.88
C GLU A 138 2.99 -21.80 7.81
N ASP A 139 1.95 -22.52 7.37
CA ASP A 139 0.80 -22.87 8.17
C ASP A 139 0.26 -24.24 7.72
N THR A 140 -0.48 -24.88 8.59
CA THR A 140 -1.09 -26.18 8.31
C THR A 140 -2.27 -26.02 7.36
N TYR A 141 -2.21 -26.69 6.21
CA TYR A 141 -3.21 -26.54 5.16
C TYR A 141 -3.40 -27.82 4.35
N PRO A 142 -4.65 -28.21 3.99
CA PRO A 142 -4.91 -29.39 3.16
C PRO A 142 -4.56 -29.15 1.70
N ASN A 143 -4.47 -30.24 0.93
CA ASN A 143 -4.50 -30.16 -0.52
C ASN A 143 -5.88 -29.72 -1.02
N ILE A 144 -5.98 -29.32 -2.30
CA ILE A 144 -7.23 -28.84 -2.90
C ILE A 144 -8.39 -29.85 -2.86
N ASN A 145 -8.09 -31.12 -2.67
CA ASN A 145 -9.09 -32.19 -2.51
C ASN A 145 -9.47 -32.46 -1.04
N GLY A 146 -8.98 -31.66 -0.09
CA GLY A 146 -9.26 -31.79 1.33
C GLY A 146 -8.49 -32.92 2.04
N THR A 147 -7.38 -33.37 1.46
CA THR A 147 -6.49 -34.40 2.03
C THR A 147 -5.11 -33.84 2.31
N ASN A 148 -4.30 -34.60 3.07
CA ASN A 148 -2.90 -34.28 3.34
C ASN A 148 -2.72 -32.90 4.01
N ASP A 149 -3.31 -32.79 5.20
CA ASP A 149 -3.21 -31.61 6.06
C ASP A 149 -1.82 -31.55 6.69
N THR A 150 -0.95 -30.72 6.12
CA THR A 150 0.47 -30.60 6.50
C THR A 150 0.90 -29.14 6.48
N GLU A 151 2.02 -28.83 7.12
CA GLU A 151 2.67 -27.53 7.01
C GLU A 151 3.06 -27.23 5.54
N LYS A 152 2.70 -26.05 5.07
CA LYS A 152 2.94 -25.57 3.73
C LYS A 152 3.20 -24.05 3.78
N VAL A 153 4.00 -23.58 2.85
CA VAL A 153 4.21 -22.14 2.65
C VAL A 153 2.86 -21.48 2.37
N VAL A 154 2.56 -20.41 3.09
CA VAL A 154 1.31 -19.67 2.93
C VAL A 154 1.30 -18.89 1.62
N ASP A 155 0.12 -18.47 1.19
CA ASP A 155 -0.04 -17.70 -0.05
C ASP A 155 0.84 -16.44 -0.06
N ILE A 156 1.44 -16.13 -1.21
CA ILE A 156 2.34 -14.97 -1.38
C ILE A 156 1.71 -13.64 -0.95
N SER A 157 0.39 -13.51 -1.04
CA SER A 157 -0.33 -12.29 -0.69
C SER A 157 -0.43 -12.03 0.82
N ILE A 158 -0.18 -13.03 1.65
CA ILE A 158 -0.19 -12.91 3.11
C ILE A 158 1.19 -13.07 3.75
N GLN A 159 2.24 -13.29 2.98
CA GLN A 159 3.62 -13.31 3.49
C GLN A 159 4.00 -11.93 4.04
N PRO A 160 4.64 -11.85 5.24
CA PRO A 160 5.13 -10.59 5.79
C PRO A 160 6.20 -9.92 4.92
N GLY A 161 7.08 -10.70 4.29
CA GLY A 161 8.12 -10.24 3.38
C GLY A 161 8.06 -10.91 2.01
N ASP A 162 8.81 -10.39 1.05
CA ASP A 162 8.94 -10.99 -0.27
C ASP A 162 10.32 -11.64 -0.52
N GLY A 163 11.29 -11.43 0.39
CA GLY A 163 12.62 -12.04 0.35
C GLY A 163 13.60 -11.35 -0.60
N GLY A 164 13.29 -10.20 -1.17
CA GLY A 164 14.14 -9.44 -2.08
C GLY A 164 14.52 -8.06 -1.57
N TRP A 165 15.75 -7.61 -1.89
CA TRP A 165 16.08 -6.20 -1.82
C TRP A 165 15.29 -5.42 -2.87
N GLY A 166 14.74 -4.25 -2.49
CA GLY A 166 14.01 -3.39 -3.41
C GLY A 166 14.53 -1.96 -3.38
N TYR A 167 14.35 -1.26 -4.50
CA TYR A 167 14.71 0.15 -4.67
C TYR A 167 13.46 0.97 -4.92
N LEU A 168 13.19 1.90 -4.02
CA LEU A 168 12.02 2.75 -4.04
C LEU A 168 12.31 4.06 -4.78
N PHE A 169 11.44 4.39 -5.72
CA PHE A 169 11.39 5.70 -6.40
C PHE A 169 10.05 6.34 -6.07
N ASP A 170 10.07 7.56 -5.57
CA ASP A 170 8.89 8.29 -5.14
C ASP A 170 8.89 9.71 -5.71
N LEU A 171 7.75 10.11 -6.24
CA LEU A 171 7.48 11.49 -6.65
C LEU A 171 6.25 11.97 -5.90
N GLN A 172 6.32 13.18 -5.35
CA GLN A 172 5.19 13.78 -4.68
C GLN A 172 5.12 15.27 -5.02
N GLY A 173 3.91 15.75 -5.25
CA GLY A 173 3.68 17.16 -5.52
C GLY A 173 2.35 17.63 -4.94
N TYR A 174 2.27 18.94 -4.70
CA TYR A 174 1.03 19.60 -4.34
C TYR A 174 0.94 20.97 -4.98
N MET A 175 -0.29 21.43 -5.17
CA MET A 175 -0.60 22.78 -5.66
C MET A 175 -1.87 23.29 -4.98
N SER A 176 -1.79 24.47 -4.37
CA SER A 176 -2.94 25.12 -3.73
C SER A 176 -3.40 26.30 -4.56
N TRP A 177 -4.70 26.32 -4.87
CA TRP A 177 -5.33 27.43 -5.57
C TRP A 177 -6.64 27.80 -4.87
N LYS A 178 -6.75 29.05 -4.48
CA LYS A 178 -7.84 29.54 -3.61
C LYS A 178 -7.90 28.72 -2.31
N ARG A 179 -9.00 27.98 -2.11
CA ARG A 179 -9.23 27.14 -0.92
C ARG A 179 -9.07 25.65 -1.20
N VAL A 180 -8.71 25.26 -2.42
CA VAL A 180 -8.55 23.86 -2.81
C VAL A 180 -7.07 23.57 -2.95
N SER A 181 -6.65 22.45 -2.41
CA SER A 181 -5.29 21.96 -2.57
C SER A 181 -5.29 20.62 -3.29
N TRP A 182 -4.60 20.58 -4.41
CA TRP A 182 -4.38 19.39 -5.20
C TRP A 182 -3.12 18.69 -4.74
N TYR A 183 -3.16 17.37 -4.68
CA TYR A 183 -2.00 16.54 -4.40
C TYR A 183 -1.87 15.44 -5.44
N SER A 184 -0.63 15.00 -5.67
CA SER A 184 -0.33 13.84 -6.48
C SER A 184 0.91 13.17 -5.92
N SER A 185 0.91 11.85 -5.89
CA SER A 185 2.09 11.05 -5.56
C SER A 185 2.14 9.80 -6.43
N GLY A 186 3.36 9.39 -6.78
CA GLY A 186 3.63 8.15 -7.49
C GLY A 186 4.82 7.47 -6.87
N THR A 187 4.68 6.17 -6.59
CA THR A 187 5.73 5.34 -6.03
C THR A 187 5.91 4.11 -6.90
N TYR A 188 7.16 3.78 -7.17
CA TYR A 188 7.54 2.55 -7.86
C TYR A 188 8.63 1.85 -7.06
N LEU A 189 8.41 0.57 -6.73
CA LEU A 189 9.36 -0.30 -6.05
C LEU A 189 9.91 -1.29 -7.07
N VAL A 190 11.19 -1.16 -7.39
CA VAL A 190 11.93 -2.09 -8.25
C VAL A 190 12.51 -3.20 -7.40
N ASN A 191 12.20 -4.45 -7.72
CA ASN A 191 12.72 -5.63 -7.06
C ASN A 191 13.56 -6.47 -8.07
N PRO A 192 14.89 -6.36 -8.07
CA PRO A 192 15.72 -7.03 -9.07
C PRO A 192 15.82 -8.55 -8.92
N ARG A 193 15.39 -9.09 -7.77
CA ARG A 193 15.40 -10.54 -7.53
C ARG A 193 14.20 -11.18 -8.25
N ASP A 194 14.46 -12.23 -9.01
CA ASP A 194 13.44 -12.92 -9.80
C ASP A 194 12.51 -13.79 -8.93
N THR A 195 13.05 -14.85 -8.30
CA THR A 195 12.31 -15.71 -7.36
C THR A 195 12.93 -15.67 -5.97
N ASN A 196 12.12 -15.94 -4.95
CA ASN A 196 12.61 -15.92 -3.55
C ASN A 196 12.99 -17.32 -3.02
N GLY A 197 12.78 -18.39 -3.80
CA GLY A 197 13.06 -19.75 -3.40
C GLY A 197 12.06 -20.32 -2.38
N ALA A 198 10.90 -19.66 -2.20
CA ALA A 198 9.79 -20.21 -1.44
C ALA A 198 8.77 -20.82 -2.40
N ASP A 199 8.23 -21.97 -2.03
CA ASP A 199 7.18 -22.62 -2.80
C ASP A 199 5.94 -21.72 -2.91
N SER A 200 5.32 -21.71 -4.08
CA SER A 200 4.04 -21.03 -4.24
C SER A 200 2.92 -21.85 -3.60
N VAL A 201 1.82 -21.18 -3.27
CA VAL A 201 0.60 -21.85 -2.78
C VAL A 201 0.11 -22.94 -3.75
N ILE A 202 0.40 -22.85 -5.05
CA ILE A 202 0.05 -23.87 -6.04
C ILE A 202 0.72 -25.21 -5.71
N VAL A 203 2.01 -25.21 -5.33
CA VAL A 203 2.71 -26.43 -4.89
C VAL A 203 2.04 -27.01 -3.65
N GLY A 204 1.67 -26.19 -2.69
CA GLY A 204 0.96 -26.61 -1.49
C GLY A 204 -0.42 -27.21 -1.76
N LEU A 205 -1.12 -26.73 -2.80
CA LEU A 205 -2.47 -27.20 -3.16
C LEU A 205 -2.48 -28.46 -4.04
N VAL A 206 -1.65 -28.50 -5.06
CA VAL A 206 -1.71 -29.55 -6.10
C VAL A 206 -0.40 -30.29 -6.32
N GLY A 207 0.65 -29.94 -5.56
CA GLY A 207 2.01 -30.44 -5.80
C GLY A 207 2.66 -29.83 -7.03
N ASN A 208 3.86 -30.29 -7.36
CA ASN A 208 4.55 -29.91 -8.57
C ASN A 208 3.74 -30.34 -9.80
N SER A 209 3.30 -29.38 -10.58
CA SER A 209 2.45 -29.60 -11.76
C SER A 209 3.16 -29.15 -13.04
N PRO A 210 3.29 -30.01 -14.06
CA PRO A 210 3.81 -29.60 -15.35
C PRO A 210 3.03 -28.46 -16.02
N ALA A 211 1.75 -28.29 -15.66
CA ALA A 211 0.91 -27.20 -16.17
C ALA A 211 1.43 -25.81 -15.77
N PHE A 212 2.16 -25.72 -14.66
CA PHE A 212 2.77 -24.47 -14.18
C PHE A 212 4.27 -24.40 -14.51
N GLY A 213 4.83 -25.41 -15.16
CA GLY A 213 6.24 -25.50 -15.54
C GLY A 213 7.18 -25.42 -14.33
N THR A 214 8.26 -24.64 -14.45
CA THR A 214 9.23 -24.38 -13.37
C THR A 214 8.78 -23.27 -12.40
N ARG A 215 7.53 -22.80 -12.51
CA ARG A 215 7.01 -21.64 -11.81
C ARG A 215 6.28 -22.00 -10.53
N VAL A 216 6.91 -22.86 -9.77
CA VAL A 216 6.40 -23.31 -8.47
C VAL A 216 6.89 -22.40 -7.34
N GLU A 217 7.95 -21.63 -7.56
CA GLU A 217 8.47 -20.66 -6.58
C GLU A 217 7.76 -19.30 -6.72
N ASN A 218 7.63 -18.60 -5.59
CA ASN A 218 7.13 -17.23 -5.59
C ASN A 218 8.12 -16.25 -6.20
N THR A 219 7.63 -15.26 -6.96
CA THR A 219 8.46 -14.15 -7.43
C THR A 219 8.62 -13.07 -6.37
N VAL A 220 9.53 -12.13 -6.63
CA VAL A 220 9.66 -10.85 -5.93
C VAL A 220 9.28 -9.74 -6.90
N PRO A 221 7.98 -9.50 -7.14
CA PRO A 221 7.55 -8.61 -8.21
C PRO A 221 7.75 -7.14 -7.86
N ASP A 222 7.97 -6.33 -8.90
CA ASP A 222 7.85 -4.88 -8.79
C ASP A 222 6.44 -4.47 -8.33
N GLN A 223 6.34 -3.28 -7.70
CA GLN A 223 5.07 -2.75 -7.22
C GLN A 223 4.97 -1.26 -7.55
N TYR A 224 3.76 -0.79 -7.79
CA TYR A 224 3.52 0.63 -8.01
C TYR A 224 2.25 1.13 -7.33
N LEU A 225 2.28 2.42 -7.02
CA LEU A 225 1.15 3.18 -6.49
C LEU A 225 1.13 4.57 -7.13
N LEU A 226 -0.05 4.99 -7.58
CA LEU A 226 -0.36 6.37 -7.99
C LEU A 226 -1.54 6.86 -7.17
N ARG A 227 -1.43 8.07 -6.61
CA ARG A 227 -2.53 8.79 -5.95
C ARG A 227 -2.59 10.21 -6.48
N THR A 228 -3.79 10.69 -6.71
CA THR A 228 -4.01 12.11 -7.02
C THR A 228 -5.37 12.52 -6.49
N GLY A 229 -5.52 13.75 -6.04
CA GLY A 229 -6.79 14.21 -5.49
C GLY A 229 -6.77 15.67 -5.09
N ALA A 230 -7.86 16.06 -4.44
CA ALA A 230 -8.03 17.40 -3.93
C ALA A 230 -8.52 17.36 -2.48
N LEU A 231 -8.07 18.35 -1.70
CA LEU A 231 -8.51 18.60 -0.34
C LEU A 231 -9.31 19.90 -0.30
N PHE A 232 -10.46 19.84 0.35
CA PHE A 232 -11.44 20.89 0.50
C PHE A 232 -11.57 21.25 1.99
N PRO A 233 -11.03 22.40 2.47
CA PRO A 233 -11.18 22.78 3.87
C PRO A 233 -12.64 23.05 4.22
N VAL A 234 -13.08 22.59 5.38
CA VAL A 234 -14.45 22.77 5.86
C VAL A 234 -14.55 24.06 6.70
N GLY A 235 -15.02 25.11 6.09
CA GLY A 235 -15.19 26.41 6.75
C GLY A 235 -13.88 26.95 7.33
N GLN A 236 -13.90 27.29 8.63
CA GLN A 236 -12.74 27.70 9.43
C GLN A 236 -12.31 26.60 10.42
N THR A 237 -12.78 25.37 10.21
CA THR A 237 -12.41 24.23 11.03
C THR A 237 -11.01 23.72 10.67
N LYS A 238 -10.52 22.78 11.45
CA LYS A 238 -9.27 22.05 11.19
C LYS A 238 -9.51 20.76 10.39
N LEU A 239 -10.69 20.62 9.83
CA LEU A 239 -11.14 19.50 9.02
C LEU A 239 -10.99 19.83 7.53
N GLY A 240 -10.35 18.94 6.78
CA GLY A 240 -10.33 18.92 5.32
C GLY A 240 -11.01 17.65 4.82
N LEU A 241 -11.93 17.78 3.89
CA LEU A 241 -12.47 16.64 3.13
C LEU A 241 -11.60 16.39 1.90
N THR A 242 -11.39 15.14 1.57
CA THR A 242 -10.61 14.75 0.40
C THR A 242 -11.44 13.93 -0.57
N LEU A 243 -11.16 14.12 -1.84
CA LEU A 243 -11.63 13.23 -2.90
C LEU A 243 -10.50 13.01 -3.88
N GLY A 244 -10.13 11.77 -4.07
CA GLY A 244 -9.00 11.39 -4.90
C GLY A 244 -9.26 10.17 -5.77
N PHE A 245 -8.26 9.87 -6.54
CA PHE A 245 -8.11 8.65 -7.32
C PHE A 245 -6.85 7.93 -6.86
N ARG A 246 -6.94 6.62 -6.72
CA ARG A 246 -5.84 5.73 -6.38
C ARG A 246 -5.74 4.64 -7.42
N MET A 247 -4.52 4.26 -7.80
CA MET A 247 -4.21 3.11 -8.62
C MET A 247 -3.02 2.40 -8.01
N GLU A 248 -3.14 1.10 -7.79
CA GLU A 248 -2.03 0.27 -7.30
C GLU A 248 -2.02 -1.09 -7.98
N GLY A 249 -0.85 -1.71 -8.01
CA GLY A 249 -0.74 -3.03 -8.63
C GLY A 249 0.69 -3.55 -8.76
N LEU A 250 0.74 -4.69 -9.41
CA LEU A 250 1.96 -5.39 -9.81
C LEU A 250 2.05 -5.35 -11.34
N PRO A 251 3.15 -4.90 -11.94
CA PRO A 251 3.31 -4.94 -13.38
C PRO A 251 3.36 -6.38 -13.88
N ARG A 252 3.04 -6.57 -15.15
CA ARG A 252 3.16 -7.88 -15.79
C ARG A 252 4.61 -8.34 -15.87
N TYR A 253 5.52 -7.42 -16.17
CA TYR A 253 6.97 -7.62 -16.23
C TYR A 253 7.66 -6.65 -15.27
N ASP A 254 8.70 -7.12 -14.60
CA ASP A 254 9.55 -6.29 -13.78
C ASP A 254 10.41 -5.38 -14.66
N LEU A 255 10.78 -4.22 -14.12
CA LEU A 255 11.67 -3.28 -14.81
C LEU A 255 13.09 -3.85 -14.92
N VAL A 256 13.49 -4.65 -13.92
CA VAL A 256 14.79 -5.30 -13.83
C VAL A 256 14.57 -6.75 -13.40
N GLY A 257 15.17 -7.71 -14.12
CA GLY A 257 15.01 -9.15 -13.86
C GLY A 257 14.16 -9.83 -14.93
N ASP A 258 13.96 -11.13 -14.80
CA ASP A 258 13.33 -11.97 -15.82
C ASP A 258 11.84 -12.21 -15.61
N SER A 259 11.29 -11.83 -14.46
CA SER A 259 9.87 -12.01 -14.10
C SER A 259 9.42 -13.48 -14.07
N HIS A 260 10.32 -14.39 -13.76
CA HIS A 260 10.01 -15.82 -13.57
C HIS A 260 9.29 -16.05 -12.23
N GLY A 261 8.73 -17.27 -12.07
CA GLY A 261 8.07 -17.67 -10.85
C GLY A 261 6.57 -17.28 -10.81
N PHE A 262 5.92 -17.65 -9.71
CA PHE A 262 4.49 -17.43 -9.50
C PHE A 262 4.22 -15.98 -9.10
N ARG A 263 3.35 -15.32 -9.85
CA ARG A 263 2.84 -13.98 -9.55
C ARG A 263 1.40 -13.82 -10.02
N ARG A 264 0.77 -12.81 -9.46
CA ARG A 264 -0.58 -12.39 -9.88
C ARG A 264 -0.51 -10.92 -10.35
N PRO A 265 0.05 -10.64 -11.56
CA PRO A 265 0.12 -9.28 -12.05
C PRO A 265 -1.27 -8.72 -12.30
N GLY A 266 -1.42 -7.44 -12.07
CA GLY A 266 -2.70 -6.77 -12.24
C GLY A 266 -2.69 -5.40 -11.57
N TYR A 267 -3.81 -4.71 -11.69
CA TYR A 267 -4.00 -3.42 -11.03
C TYR A 267 -5.45 -3.25 -10.61
N GLU A 268 -5.62 -2.38 -9.66
CA GLU A 268 -6.92 -1.87 -9.24
C GLU A 268 -6.88 -0.34 -9.17
N THR A 269 -8.03 0.23 -9.50
CA THR A 269 -8.24 1.67 -9.41
C THR A 269 -9.39 1.96 -8.48
N PHE A 270 -9.30 3.07 -7.75
CA PHE A 270 -10.25 3.44 -6.72
C PHE A 270 -10.64 4.90 -6.81
N LEU A 271 -11.87 5.20 -6.46
CA LEU A 271 -12.28 6.50 -5.95
C LEU A 271 -11.93 6.57 -4.47
N GLU A 272 -11.17 7.57 -4.04
CA GLU A 272 -10.63 7.68 -2.68
C GLU A 272 -11.22 8.89 -1.94
N PRO A 273 -12.46 8.80 -1.40
CA PRO A 273 -12.97 9.78 -0.44
C PRO A 273 -12.24 9.65 0.90
N GLY A 274 -12.14 10.77 1.62
CA GLY A 274 -11.51 10.75 2.93
C GLY A 274 -11.61 12.08 3.65
N PHE A 275 -10.95 12.16 4.79
CA PHE A 275 -10.78 13.40 5.53
C PHE A 275 -9.43 13.45 6.24
N VAL A 276 -8.98 14.66 6.52
CA VAL A 276 -7.81 14.96 7.34
C VAL A 276 -8.22 15.96 8.43
N TYR A 277 -7.80 15.69 9.66
CA TYR A 277 -8.07 16.55 10.80
C TYR A 277 -6.80 16.84 11.57
N THR A 278 -6.41 18.14 11.66
CA THR A 278 -5.15 18.55 12.27
C THR A 278 -5.40 19.34 13.55
N ILE A 279 -4.84 18.92 14.68
CA ILE A 279 -4.90 19.59 15.98
C ILE A 279 -3.50 19.81 16.51
N GLY A 280 -3.03 21.05 16.51
CA GLY A 280 -1.70 21.39 17.02
C GLY A 280 -0.60 20.64 16.26
N ARG A 281 0.01 19.66 16.91
CA ARG A 281 1.08 18.82 16.38
C ARG A 281 0.62 17.44 15.89
N GLN A 282 -0.70 17.21 15.90
CA GLN A 282 -1.28 15.90 15.57
C GLN A 282 -2.11 16.02 14.30
N THR A 283 -2.00 15.02 13.45
CA THR A 283 -2.85 14.89 12.27
C THR A 283 -3.46 13.50 12.26
N LEU A 284 -4.77 13.44 12.07
CA LEU A 284 -5.54 12.22 11.84
C LEU A 284 -6.03 12.22 10.40
N SER A 285 -5.99 11.08 9.74
CA SER A 285 -6.54 10.90 8.41
C SER A 285 -7.32 9.60 8.31
N LEU A 286 -8.36 9.61 7.50
CA LEU A 286 -9.10 8.41 7.11
C LEU A 286 -9.44 8.52 5.63
N TYR A 287 -9.15 7.46 4.88
CA TYR A 287 -9.53 7.32 3.49
C TYR A 287 -10.21 5.97 3.30
N VAL A 288 -11.21 5.93 2.44
CA VAL A 288 -11.91 4.70 2.08
C VAL A 288 -11.91 4.55 0.55
N PRO A 289 -10.79 4.11 -0.04
CA PRO A 289 -10.74 3.79 -1.46
C PRO A 289 -11.82 2.77 -1.82
N ILE A 290 -12.69 3.10 -2.77
CA ILE A 290 -13.78 2.26 -3.29
C ILE A 290 -13.41 1.82 -4.70
N GLY A 291 -13.42 0.51 -4.95
CA GLY A 291 -13.00 -0.09 -6.21
C GLY A 291 -13.81 0.39 -7.41
N LEU A 292 -13.12 0.79 -8.48
CA LEU A 292 -13.72 1.21 -9.75
C LEU A 292 -13.44 0.20 -10.85
N VAL A 293 -12.18 -0.19 -11.00
CA VAL A 293 -11.74 -1.16 -12.01
C VAL A 293 -10.71 -2.09 -11.38
N GLN A 294 -10.93 -3.37 -11.57
CA GLN A 294 -9.99 -4.44 -11.21
C GLN A 294 -9.56 -5.12 -12.52
N ASN A 295 -8.27 -5.39 -12.66
CA ASN A 295 -7.76 -6.05 -13.84
C ASN A 295 -6.65 -7.05 -13.48
N ARG A 296 -6.96 -8.32 -13.61
CA ARG A 296 -5.97 -9.40 -13.49
C ARG A 296 -5.28 -9.60 -14.83
N LEU A 297 -4.05 -9.14 -14.94
CA LEU A 297 -3.27 -9.27 -16.17
C LEU A 297 -2.84 -10.73 -16.40
N PRO A 298 -2.66 -11.15 -17.66
CA PRO A 298 -2.16 -12.46 -17.98
C PRO A 298 -0.78 -12.71 -17.35
N ASP A 299 -0.55 -13.95 -16.92
CA ASP A 299 0.75 -14.39 -16.46
C ASP A 299 1.82 -14.08 -17.52
N PRO A 300 2.96 -13.47 -17.14
CA PRO A 300 3.96 -13.01 -18.11
C PRO A 300 4.58 -14.12 -18.94
N TYR A 301 4.58 -15.32 -18.45
CA TYR A 301 5.27 -16.45 -19.09
C TYR A 301 4.35 -17.33 -19.93
N THR A 302 3.21 -17.73 -19.37
CA THR A 302 2.26 -18.59 -20.10
C THR A 302 1.29 -17.79 -20.96
N GLY A 303 1.14 -16.48 -20.70
CA GLY A 303 0.12 -15.66 -21.33
C GLY A 303 -1.29 -15.95 -20.85
N LEU A 304 -1.48 -16.92 -19.96
CA LEU A 304 -2.79 -17.29 -19.43
C LEU A 304 -3.33 -16.22 -18.48
N ALA A 305 -4.56 -15.83 -18.72
CA ALA A 305 -5.30 -15.01 -17.75
C ALA A 305 -5.75 -15.92 -16.61
N GLY A 306 -5.02 -15.87 -15.47
CA GLY A 306 -5.51 -16.46 -14.24
C GLY A 306 -6.65 -15.63 -13.65
N ASP A 307 -7.24 -16.10 -12.54
CA ASP A 307 -8.09 -15.28 -11.71
C ASP A 307 -7.35 -14.82 -10.43
N ALA A 308 -7.77 -13.71 -9.88
CA ALA A 308 -7.32 -13.22 -8.58
C ALA A 308 -8.44 -12.47 -7.88
N THR A 309 -8.37 -12.40 -6.56
CA THR A 309 -9.30 -11.62 -5.75
C THR A 309 -8.87 -10.18 -5.63
N PHE A 310 -9.85 -9.29 -5.56
CA PHE A 310 -9.69 -7.86 -5.34
C PHE A 310 -10.67 -7.38 -4.27
N PRO A 311 -10.34 -6.37 -3.46
CA PRO A 311 -11.25 -5.79 -2.50
C PRO A 311 -12.26 -4.85 -3.16
N GLU A 312 -13.49 -4.82 -2.63
CA GLU A 312 -14.45 -3.78 -2.98
C GLU A 312 -14.02 -2.41 -2.46
N TYR A 313 -13.41 -2.39 -1.28
CA TYR A 313 -12.90 -1.18 -0.66
C TYR A 313 -11.71 -1.48 0.26
N ILE A 314 -10.98 -0.43 0.57
CA ILE A 314 -9.85 -0.47 1.52
C ILE A 314 -10.12 0.55 2.62
N ILE A 315 -9.73 0.26 3.86
CA ILE A 315 -9.72 1.24 4.95
C ILE A 315 -8.27 1.67 5.18
N LEU A 316 -8.01 2.96 5.07
CA LEU A 316 -6.71 3.56 5.34
C LEU A 316 -6.88 4.59 6.46
N ALA A 317 -6.29 4.33 7.62
CA ALA A 317 -6.28 5.29 8.72
C ALA A 317 -4.84 5.71 9.02
N GLY A 318 -4.64 6.98 9.34
CA GLY A 318 -3.33 7.53 9.64
C GLY A 318 -3.37 8.43 10.87
N TYR A 319 -2.33 8.35 11.67
CA TYR A 319 -2.04 9.29 12.75
C TYR A 319 -0.59 9.74 12.63
N SER A 320 -0.33 11.03 12.76
CA SER A 320 1.03 11.55 12.85
C SER A 320 1.18 12.55 14.00
N TYR A 321 2.36 12.53 14.61
CA TYR A 321 2.75 13.43 15.67
C TYR A 321 4.06 14.12 15.31
N HIS A 322 4.03 15.45 15.34
CA HIS A 322 5.18 16.29 15.04
C HIS A 322 5.92 16.65 16.33
N PHE A 323 7.20 16.28 16.42
CA PHE A 323 8.05 16.49 17.57
C PHE A 323 9.26 17.36 17.22
N THR A 324 9.40 18.50 17.93
CA THR A 324 10.54 19.42 17.81
C THR A 324 11.44 19.27 19.04
N PRO A 325 12.68 18.78 18.91
CA PRO A 325 13.62 18.71 20.03
C PRO A 325 13.91 20.11 20.60
N GLY A 326 13.95 20.23 21.93
CA GLY A 326 14.32 21.46 22.61
C GLY A 326 13.19 22.43 22.97
N GLY A 327 11.93 22.05 22.73
CA GLY A 327 10.78 22.81 23.23
C GLY A 327 10.58 24.21 22.65
N LEU A 328 11.27 24.56 21.57
CA LEU A 328 11.00 25.79 20.83
C LEU A 328 9.55 25.74 20.34
N PRO A 329 8.74 26.83 20.55
CA PRO A 329 7.40 26.84 20.00
C PRO A 329 7.52 26.64 18.50
N SER A 330 6.96 25.53 17.97
CA SER A 330 6.89 25.31 16.54
C SER A 330 6.15 26.53 15.97
N ARG A 331 6.82 27.31 15.15
CA ARG A 331 6.06 28.17 14.26
C ARG A 331 5.06 27.26 13.57
N ARG A 332 3.78 27.67 13.53
CA ARG A 332 2.62 26.91 13.07
C ARG A 332 2.98 25.83 12.07
N PRO A 333 2.52 24.57 12.25
CA PRO A 333 2.76 23.54 11.24
C PRO A 333 2.45 24.13 9.88
N THR A 334 3.38 24.00 8.96
CA THR A 334 3.08 24.26 7.55
C THR A 334 1.92 23.34 7.21
N VAL A 335 0.87 23.95 6.71
CA VAL A 335 -0.35 23.30 6.27
C VAL A 335 -0.01 22.04 5.45
N PRO A 336 -0.63 20.89 5.68
CA PRO A 336 -0.47 19.69 4.88
C PRO A 336 -0.55 20.01 3.38
N PRO A 337 0.12 19.26 2.49
CA PRO A 337 -0.19 19.35 1.07
C PRO A 337 -1.70 19.19 0.93
N GLY A 338 -2.39 20.29 0.68
CA GLY A 338 -3.84 20.30 0.71
C GLY A 338 -4.49 21.28 1.67
N GLU A 339 -3.84 21.76 2.71
CA GLU A 339 -4.39 22.83 3.56
C GLU A 339 -3.74 24.19 3.20
N SER A 340 -4.46 25.09 2.56
CA SER A 340 -4.03 26.49 2.40
C SER A 340 -4.03 27.21 3.75
N PRO A 341 -2.97 27.97 4.09
CA PRO A 341 -3.11 28.92 5.18
C PRO A 341 -4.25 29.88 4.80
N LEU A 342 -5.24 30.03 5.68
CA LEU A 342 -6.24 31.05 5.55
C LEU A 342 -5.49 32.40 5.44
N PRO A 343 -5.84 33.28 4.49
CA PRO A 343 -5.23 34.60 4.43
C PRO A 343 -5.51 35.29 5.78
N GLU A 344 -4.44 35.72 6.44
CA GLU A 344 -4.58 36.65 7.57
C GLU A 344 -5.32 37.87 7.05
N HIS A 345 -6.52 38.11 7.54
CA HIS A 345 -7.17 39.39 7.32
C HIS A 345 -6.28 40.49 7.94
N PRO A 346 -5.90 41.51 7.19
CA PRO A 346 -5.22 42.64 7.80
C PRO A 346 -6.12 43.21 8.91
N VAL A 347 -5.58 43.21 10.11
CA VAL A 347 -6.21 43.95 11.23
C VAL A 347 -6.14 45.39 10.83
N THR A 348 -7.26 45.94 10.42
CA THR A 348 -7.41 47.38 10.25
C THR A 348 -7.25 48.02 11.61
N PRO A 349 -6.34 48.98 11.82
CA PRO A 349 -6.31 49.74 13.08
C PRO A 349 -7.61 50.51 13.17
N GLY A 350 -8.36 50.26 14.26
CA GLY A 350 -9.55 51.04 14.54
C GLY A 350 -9.19 52.48 14.79
N HIS A 351 -9.96 53.37 14.18
CA HIS A 351 -10.19 54.73 14.64
C HIS A 351 -11.39 54.72 15.57
#